data_2f47e9447903491d1abda528ea0ebd4f
#
_entry.id   2f47e9447903491d1abda528ea0ebd4f
#
_cell.length_a   1.000
_cell.length_b   1.000
_cell.length_c   1.000
_cell.angle_alpha   90.00
_cell.angle_beta   90.00
_cell.angle_gamma   90.00
#
_symmetry.space_group_name_H-M   'P 1'
#
loop_
_entity.id
_entity.type
_entity.pdbx_description
1 polymer ?
#
loop_
_entity_poly.entity_id
_entity_poly.type
_entity_poly.pdbx_seq_one_letter_code
_entity_poly.pdbx_strand_id
1 'polypeptide(L)'
;MATFIAGPCVIESMELLETVAQELVRINEKLGTQIIFKASFDKANRTSIHSFRGPGLEKGLQMLGDIRKKYNLQVTTDIHESYQASAAGEVCDILQIPAFLCRQTDLLVSAAKTGKTVNIKKAQFLSGRDMKYPVEKALESGAKEVWLTERGNCFGYNNLVVDFRNIPDMKEIVPNVIMDCTHSVQRPSAGDGKTVGDRKFVPAMAKAAKAFGATGYFFEVHPATDQGKSDAANMLELNKLESLIEELL
;
A
#
# COMPACT_ATOMS: atom_id res chain seq x y z
N MET A 1 5.86 5.75 -17.39
CA MET A 1 6.45 4.58 -16.69
C MET A 1 5.51 4.20 -15.56
N ALA A 2 5.29 2.93 -15.29
CA ALA A 2 4.40 2.49 -14.21
C ALA A 2 5.03 2.78 -12.83
N THR A 3 4.20 3.13 -11.84
CA THR A 3 4.60 3.31 -10.45
C THR A 3 4.59 1.96 -9.74
N PHE A 4 5.67 1.60 -9.05
CA PHE A 4 5.73 0.40 -8.22
C PHE A 4 5.92 0.78 -6.76
N ILE A 5 5.09 0.20 -5.89
CA ILE A 5 5.19 0.32 -4.43
C ILE A 5 5.42 -1.08 -3.90
N ALA A 6 6.52 -1.32 -3.20
CA ALA A 6 6.81 -2.63 -2.64
C ALA A 6 7.52 -2.52 -1.28
N GLY A 7 7.35 -3.54 -0.44
CA GLY A 7 8.01 -3.62 0.85
C GLY A 7 7.30 -4.59 1.80
N PRO A 8 7.82 -4.80 3.02
CA PRO A 8 7.17 -5.68 3.97
C PRO A 8 5.84 -5.07 4.47
N CYS A 9 4.90 -5.93 4.82
CA CYS A 9 3.59 -5.51 5.31
C CYS A 9 3.70 -4.54 6.51
N VAL A 10 4.55 -4.89 7.48
CA VAL A 10 4.80 -4.14 8.71
C VAL A 10 6.29 -4.12 9.01
N ILE A 11 6.75 -3.11 9.72
CA ILE A 11 8.14 -3.04 10.22
C ILE A 11 8.30 -4.10 11.33
N GLU A 12 9.03 -5.15 11.06
CA GLU A 12 9.32 -6.24 11.99
C GLU A 12 10.69 -6.09 12.65
N SER A 13 11.70 -5.73 11.85
CA SER A 13 13.07 -5.46 12.27
C SER A 13 13.79 -4.61 11.22
N MET A 14 14.90 -3.96 11.60
CA MET A 14 15.76 -3.24 10.65
C MET A 14 16.40 -4.19 9.62
N GLU A 15 16.82 -5.37 10.04
CA GLU A 15 17.40 -6.38 9.16
C GLU A 15 16.46 -6.78 8.03
N LEU A 16 15.17 -7.00 8.32
CA LEU A 16 14.16 -7.26 7.29
C LEU A 16 14.02 -6.09 6.34
N LEU A 17 13.93 -4.86 6.86
CA LEU A 17 13.80 -3.68 6.01
C LEU A 17 15.01 -3.53 5.08
N GLU A 18 16.23 -3.73 5.58
CA GLU A 18 17.45 -3.67 4.79
C GLU A 18 17.51 -4.75 3.72
N THR A 19 17.15 -6.00 4.07
CA THR A 19 17.08 -7.11 3.10
C THR A 19 16.15 -6.77 1.94
N VAL A 20 14.96 -6.25 2.24
CA VAL A 20 14.01 -5.87 1.19
C VAL A 20 14.51 -4.66 0.42
N ALA A 21 15.02 -3.62 1.09
CA ALA A 21 15.50 -2.40 0.43
C ALA A 21 16.67 -2.70 -0.55
N GLN A 22 17.61 -3.57 -0.17
CA GLN A 22 18.71 -3.99 -1.04
C GLN A 22 18.19 -4.64 -2.33
N GLU A 23 17.20 -5.51 -2.20
CA GLU A 23 16.61 -6.17 -3.38
C GLU A 23 15.84 -5.17 -4.26
N LEU A 24 15.12 -4.20 -3.67
CA LEU A 24 14.44 -3.17 -4.46
C LEU A 24 15.44 -2.28 -5.22
N VAL A 25 16.57 -1.92 -4.61
CA VAL A 25 17.65 -1.18 -5.30
C VAL A 25 18.21 -2.00 -6.47
N ARG A 26 18.51 -3.28 -6.25
CA ARG A 26 19.00 -4.18 -7.30
C ARG A 26 18.02 -4.27 -8.47
N ILE A 27 16.72 -4.39 -8.20
CA ILE A 27 15.68 -4.43 -9.23
C ILE A 27 15.62 -3.08 -9.98
N ASN A 28 15.68 -1.97 -9.25
CA ASN A 28 15.68 -0.63 -9.84
C ASN A 28 16.84 -0.43 -10.82
N GLU A 29 18.04 -0.84 -10.43
CA GLU A 29 19.24 -0.76 -11.28
C GLU A 29 19.11 -1.63 -12.52
N LYS A 30 18.59 -2.85 -12.37
CA LYS A 30 18.44 -3.80 -13.48
C LYS A 30 17.36 -3.38 -14.49
N LEU A 31 16.21 -2.93 -13.99
CA LEU A 31 15.01 -2.68 -14.82
C LEU A 31 14.79 -1.20 -15.16
N GLY A 32 15.62 -0.29 -14.62
CA GLY A 32 15.44 1.15 -14.81
C GLY A 32 14.17 1.69 -14.15
N THR A 33 13.72 1.07 -13.06
CA THR A 33 12.52 1.46 -12.32
C THR A 33 12.85 2.34 -11.12
N GLN A 34 11.81 2.87 -10.46
CA GLN A 34 11.92 3.60 -9.19
C GLN A 34 10.85 3.06 -8.24
N ILE A 35 11.15 1.92 -7.62
CA ILE A 35 10.23 1.28 -6.67
C ILE A 35 10.20 2.09 -5.38
N ILE A 36 9.01 2.47 -4.93
CA ILE A 36 8.79 3.16 -3.65
C ILE A 36 8.77 2.11 -2.55
N PHE A 37 9.63 2.28 -1.54
CA PHE A 37 9.68 1.38 -0.40
C PHE A 37 8.49 1.62 0.54
N LYS A 38 7.74 0.59 0.88
CA LYS A 38 6.59 0.68 1.78
C LYS A 38 6.76 -0.23 2.99
N ALA A 39 6.56 0.32 4.18
CA ALA A 39 6.31 -0.48 5.39
C ALA A 39 5.42 0.29 6.36
N SER A 40 4.53 -0.41 7.07
CA SER A 40 3.68 0.21 8.09
C SER A 40 4.39 0.22 9.45
N PHE A 41 4.38 1.36 10.13
CA PHE A 41 4.90 1.46 11.51
C PHE A 41 3.90 0.90 12.54
N ASP A 42 2.64 0.82 12.17
CA ASP A 42 1.56 0.24 12.97
C ASP A 42 0.52 -0.45 12.09
N LYS A 43 -0.09 -1.50 12.59
CA LYS A 43 -1.28 -2.16 12.04
C LYS A 43 -2.46 -1.91 12.99
N ALA A 44 -3.10 -0.74 12.85
CA ALA A 44 -4.08 -0.23 13.81
C ALA A 44 -5.42 -0.99 13.82
N ASN A 45 -5.74 -1.75 12.77
CA ASN A 45 -7.04 -2.40 12.57
C ASN A 45 -7.01 -3.93 12.61
N ARG A 46 -6.14 -4.50 13.46
CA ARG A 46 -6.04 -5.94 13.63
C ARG A 46 -7.31 -6.55 14.21
N THR A 47 -7.65 -7.76 13.78
CA THR A 47 -8.81 -8.52 14.32
C THR A 47 -8.62 -8.87 15.79
N SER A 48 -7.40 -9.23 16.23
CA SER A 48 -7.11 -9.56 17.62
C SER A 48 -6.24 -8.49 18.27
N ILE A 49 -6.56 -8.12 19.50
CA ILE A 49 -5.75 -7.19 20.32
C ILE A 49 -4.34 -7.73 20.61
N HIS A 50 -4.15 -9.05 20.54
CA HIS A 50 -2.86 -9.70 20.75
C HIS A 50 -2.00 -9.79 19.49
N SER A 51 -2.50 -9.35 18.33
CA SER A 51 -1.74 -9.37 17.07
C SER A 51 -0.56 -8.42 17.12
N PHE A 52 0.53 -8.80 16.45
CA PHE A 52 1.67 -7.91 16.25
C PHE A 52 1.26 -6.65 15.49
N ARG A 53 1.61 -5.49 16.01
CA ARG A 53 1.22 -4.20 15.45
C ARG A 53 2.36 -3.45 14.77
N GLY A 54 3.59 -3.68 15.14
CA GLY A 54 4.75 -2.95 14.66
C GLY A 54 5.46 -2.19 15.80
N PRO A 55 6.50 -1.38 15.47
CA PRO A 55 7.31 -0.66 16.45
C PRO A 55 6.66 0.62 17.00
N GLY A 56 5.55 1.07 16.42
CA GLY A 56 4.93 2.37 16.72
C GLY A 56 5.50 3.54 15.89
N LEU A 57 4.89 4.71 16.05
CA LEU A 57 5.12 5.88 15.20
C LEU A 57 6.60 6.32 15.21
N GLU A 58 7.13 6.71 16.36
CA GLU A 58 8.46 7.35 16.48
C GLU A 58 9.56 6.42 15.95
N LYS A 59 9.63 5.21 16.51
CA LYS A 59 10.65 4.22 16.12
C LYS A 59 10.48 3.78 14.66
N GLY A 60 9.23 3.60 14.21
CA GLY A 60 8.95 3.20 12.83
C GLY A 60 9.35 4.27 11.82
N LEU A 61 9.08 5.54 12.10
CA LEU A 61 9.50 6.65 11.24
C LEU A 61 11.03 6.80 11.23
N GLN A 62 11.70 6.63 12.36
CA GLN A 62 13.16 6.62 12.39
C GLN A 62 13.72 5.53 11.47
N MET A 63 13.23 4.29 11.58
CA MET A 63 13.66 3.17 10.74
C MET A 63 13.40 3.43 9.25
N LEU A 64 12.26 3.99 8.88
CA LEU A 64 11.96 4.37 7.50
C LEU A 64 12.88 5.49 6.99
N GLY A 65 13.20 6.46 7.83
CA GLY A 65 14.15 7.52 7.51
C GLY A 65 15.57 6.97 7.24
N ASP A 66 15.99 5.99 8.03
CA ASP A 66 17.28 5.32 7.85
C ASP A 66 17.32 4.55 6.52
N ILE A 67 16.26 3.82 6.17
CA ILE A 67 16.12 3.14 4.87
C ILE A 67 16.15 4.15 3.72
N ARG A 68 15.36 5.22 3.80
CA ARG A 68 15.32 6.28 2.79
C ARG A 68 16.70 6.86 2.52
N LYS A 69 17.43 7.21 3.58
CA LYS A 69 18.76 7.82 3.48
C LYS A 69 19.82 6.84 3.00
N LYS A 70 19.83 5.62 3.53
CA LYS A 70 20.86 4.61 3.23
C LYS A 70 20.76 4.08 1.81
N TYR A 71 19.54 3.86 1.32
CA TYR A 71 19.29 3.21 0.03
C TYR A 71 18.82 4.17 -1.06
N ASN A 72 18.69 5.46 -0.75
CA ASN A 72 18.19 6.48 -1.67
C ASN A 72 16.84 6.10 -2.32
N LEU A 73 15.94 5.49 -1.56
CA LEU A 73 14.61 5.10 -1.99
C LEU A 73 13.58 6.15 -1.53
N GLN A 74 12.57 6.41 -2.36
CA GLN A 74 11.35 7.03 -1.86
C GLN A 74 10.65 6.08 -0.89
N VAL A 75 10.04 6.62 0.17
CA VAL A 75 9.37 5.81 1.18
C VAL A 75 7.92 6.23 1.41
N THR A 76 7.09 5.27 1.74
CA THR A 76 5.67 5.48 2.12
C THR A 76 5.29 4.64 3.33
N THR A 77 4.36 5.14 4.11
CA THR A 77 3.75 4.44 5.25
C THR A 77 2.27 4.78 5.36
N ASP A 78 1.51 3.92 6.08
CA ASP A 78 0.13 4.22 6.43
C ASP A 78 0.08 5.19 7.61
N ILE A 79 -0.87 6.14 7.61
CA ILE A 79 -1.25 6.92 8.79
C ILE A 79 -2.69 6.60 9.17
N HIS A 80 -2.99 6.55 10.47
CA HIS A 80 -4.28 6.12 11.00
C HIS A 80 -5.00 7.23 11.77
N GLU A 81 -4.25 8.17 12.31
CA GLU A 81 -4.73 9.29 13.11
C GLU A 81 -4.17 10.61 12.55
N SER A 82 -4.96 11.67 12.65
CA SER A 82 -4.59 12.99 12.08
C SER A 82 -3.28 13.56 12.64
N TYR A 83 -2.97 13.31 13.92
CA TYR A 83 -1.74 13.79 14.56
C TYR A 83 -0.46 13.12 14.00
N GLN A 84 -0.58 11.98 13.37
CA GLN A 84 0.57 11.25 12.79
C GLN A 84 1.07 11.88 11.49
N ALA A 85 0.21 12.62 10.79
CA ALA A 85 0.47 13.11 9.44
C ALA A 85 1.72 14.00 9.36
N SER A 86 1.87 14.95 10.29
CA SER A 86 3.02 15.87 10.29
C SER A 86 4.35 15.13 10.41
N ALA A 87 4.49 14.28 11.43
CA ALA A 87 5.72 13.52 11.65
C ALA A 87 6.02 12.55 10.50
N ALA A 88 4.99 11.87 9.98
CA ALA A 88 5.15 10.98 8.83
C ALA A 88 5.54 11.76 7.56
N GLY A 89 5.01 12.97 7.37
CA GLY A 89 5.34 13.84 6.24
C GLY A 89 6.77 14.36 6.23
N GLU A 90 7.44 14.45 7.38
CA GLU A 90 8.87 14.82 7.44
C GLU A 90 9.77 13.70 6.88
N VAL A 91 9.36 12.45 7.04
CA VAL A 91 10.15 11.28 6.66
C VAL A 91 9.74 10.71 5.31
N CYS A 92 8.43 10.60 5.06
CA CYS A 92 7.88 9.92 3.91
C CYS A 92 7.65 10.88 2.73
N ASP A 93 7.80 10.34 1.53
CA ASP A 93 7.52 11.07 0.28
C ASP A 93 6.04 10.97 -0.09
N ILE A 94 5.38 9.90 0.34
CA ILE A 94 3.96 9.63 0.12
C ILE A 94 3.33 9.21 1.44
N LEU A 95 2.14 9.74 1.75
CA LEU A 95 1.33 9.30 2.88
C LEU A 95 0.17 8.44 2.39
N GLN A 96 0.04 7.23 2.93
CA GLN A 96 -1.04 6.32 2.55
C GLN A 96 -2.19 6.39 3.55
N ILE A 97 -3.41 6.55 3.03
CA ILE A 97 -4.65 6.49 3.81
C ILE A 97 -5.23 5.07 3.67
N PRO A 98 -5.36 4.31 4.77
CA PRO A 98 -5.96 2.98 4.75
C PRO A 98 -7.40 2.98 4.23
N ALA A 99 -7.82 1.87 3.61
CA ALA A 99 -9.12 1.77 2.97
C ALA A 99 -10.30 2.06 3.91
N PHE A 100 -10.29 1.53 5.15
CA PHE A 100 -11.35 1.80 6.12
C PHE A 100 -11.44 3.28 6.52
N LEU A 101 -10.37 4.04 6.38
CA LEU A 101 -10.26 5.43 6.82
C LEU A 101 -10.37 6.44 5.67
N CYS A 102 -10.61 5.98 4.43
CA CYS A 102 -10.58 6.84 3.25
C CYS A 102 -11.62 7.98 3.25
N ARG A 103 -12.63 7.92 4.11
CA ARG A 103 -13.65 8.96 4.28
C ARG A 103 -13.42 9.91 5.47
N GLN A 104 -12.42 9.64 6.32
CA GLN A 104 -12.14 10.41 7.53
C GLN A 104 -11.59 11.80 7.17
N THR A 105 -12.42 12.82 7.35
CA THR A 105 -12.11 14.19 6.89
C THR A 105 -10.83 14.72 7.53
N ASP A 106 -10.71 14.65 8.85
CA ASP A 106 -9.55 15.21 9.57
C ASP A 106 -8.25 14.52 9.20
N LEU A 107 -8.29 13.19 8.92
CA LEU A 107 -7.13 12.44 8.46
C LEU A 107 -6.68 12.88 7.07
N LEU A 108 -7.62 13.02 6.13
CA LEU A 108 -7.35 13.49 4.77
C LEU A 108 -6.81 14.92 4.76
N VAL A 109 -7.44 15.83 5.53
CA VAL A 109 -6.98 17.23 5.69
C VAL A 109 -5.58 17.29 6.26
N SER A 110 -5.28 16.52 7.31
CA SER A 110 -3.96 16.50 7.93
C SER A 110 -2.89 15.93 6.99
N ALA A 111 -3.19 14.89 6.24
CA ALA A 111 -2.29 14.34 5.23
C ALA A 111 -2.03 15.37 4.11
N ALA A 112 -3.06 16.02 3.60
CA ALA A 112 -2.97 17.04 2.55
C ALA A 112 -2.07 18.22 2.96
N LYS A 113 -2.22 18.70 4.19
CA LYS A 113 -1.44 19.83 4.74
C LYS A 113 0.07 19.57 4.85
N THR A 114 0.51 18.32 4.75
CA THR A 114 1.95 18.00 4.73
C THR A 114 2.63 18.40 3.40
N GLY A 115 1.85 18.67 2.35
CA GLY A 115 2.36 18.95 1.00
C GLY A 115 2.95 17.72 0.29
N LYS A 116 2.75 16.53 0.86
CA LYS A 116 3.19 15.27 0.24
C LYS A 116 2.11 14.70 -0.69
N THR A 117 2.49 13.73 -1.51
CA THR A 117 1.52 12.92 -2.25
C THR A 117 0.67 12.13 -1.28
N VAL A 118 -0.64 12.14 -1.47
CA VAL A 118 -1.59 11.37 -0.64
C VAL A 118 -2.14 10.21 -1.46
N ASN A 119 -1.77 8.99 -1.08
CA ASN A 119 -2.31 7.77 -1.69
C ASN A 119 -3.51 7.26 -0.90
N ILE A 120 -4.70 7.32 -1.46
CA ILE A 120 -5.95 6.93 -0.79
C ILE A 120 -6.39 5.55 -1.29
N LYS A 121 -6.38 4.56 -0.41
CA LYS A 121 -6.93 3.24 -0.72
C LYS A 121 -8.45 3.29 -0.77
N LYS A 122 -9.04 2.81 -1.87
CA LYS A 122 -10.49 2.69 -1.99
C LYS A 122 -11.04 1.75 -0.92
N ALA A 123 -12.05 2.20 -0.17
CA ALA A 123 -12.73 1.32 0.77
C ALA A 123 -13.44 0.16 0.08
N GLN A 124 -13.54 -0.97 0.79
CA GLN A 124 -14.21 -2.17 0.28
C GLN A 124 -15.71 -2.00 0.07
N PHE A 125 -16.29 -0.94 0.61
CA PHE A 125 -17.73 -0.61 0.52
C PHE A 125 -18.02 0.56 -0.44
N LEU A 126 -17.01 1.09 -1.15
CA LEU A 126 -17.15 2.18 -2.11
C LEU A 126 -16.95 1.72 -3.54
N SER A 127 -17.66 2.37 -4.48
CA SER A 127 -17.37 2.28 -5.90
C SER A 127 -16.13 3.10 -6.28
N GLY A 128 -15.56 2.85 -7.45
CA GLY A 128 -14.47 3.69 -7.99
C GLY A 128 -14.89 5.16 -8.14
N ARG A 129 -16.11 5.41 -8.57
CA ARG A 129 -16.67 6.78 -8.76
C ARG A 129 -16.83 7.56 -7.46
N ASP A 130 -17.14 6.88 -6.36
CA ASP A 130 -17.31 7.54 -5.06
C ASP A 130 -15.97 8.03 -4.47
N MET A 131 -14.86 7.60 -5.05
CA MET A 131 -13.54 8.06 -4.63
C MET A 131 -13.27 9.54 -4.97
N LYS A 132 -14.13 10.18 -5.77
CA LYS A 132 -14.06 11.63 -6.00
C LYS A 132 -14.17 12.44 -4.70
N TYR A 133 -15.02 12.01 -3.76
CA TYR A 133 -15.26 12.76 -2.52
C TYR A 133 -14.02 12.82 -1.60
N PRO A 134 -13.32 11.72 -1.29
CA PRO A 134 -12.06 11.82 -0.55
C PRO A 134 -10.97 12.55 -1.33
N VAL A 135 -10.94 12.47 -2.67
CA VAL A 135 -9.99 13.24 -3.49
C VAL A 135 -10.26 14.73 -3.38
N GLU A 136 -11.53 15.16 -3.52
CA GLU A 136 -11.93 16.56 -3.38
C GLU A 136 -11.51 17.12 -2.02
N LYS A 137 -11.78 16.40 -0.92
CA LYS A 137 -11.33 16.79 0.42
C LYS A 137 -9.83 17.01 0.52
N ALA A 138 -9.03 16.11 -0.07
CA ALA A 138 -7.58 16.22 -0.04
C ALA A 138 -7.09 17.41 -0.90
N LEU A 139 -7.60 17.57 -2.12
CA LEU A 139 -7.21 18.67 -3.01
C LEU A 139 -7.61 20.05 -2.46
N GLU A 140 -8.84 20.20 -1.97
CA GLU A 140 -9.33 21.45 -1.35
C GLU A 140 -8.56 21.80 -0.06
N SER A 141 -7.96 20.78 0.59
CA SER A 141 -7.12 20.97 1.79
C SER A 141 -5.64 21.21 1.46
N GLY A 142 -5.28 21.29 0.18
CA GLY A 142 -3.93 21.65 -0.26
C GLY A 142 -3.01 20.47 -0.59
N ALA A 143 -3.54 19.27 -0.81
CA ALA A 143 -2.73 18.17 -1.33
C ALA A 143 -2.14 18.55 -2.70
N LYS A 144 -0.84 18.36 -2.87
CA LYS A 144 -0.16 18.64 -4.12
C LYS A 144 -0.54 17.62 -5.20
N GLU A 145 -0.68 16.37 -4.80
CA GLU A 145 -1.01 15.25 -5.67
C GLU A 145 -1.78 14.20 -4.87
N VAL A 146 -2.78 13.59 -5.51
CA VAL A 146 -3.55 12.49 -4.93
C VAL A 146 -3.49 11.29 -5.87
N TRP A 147 -3.17 10.13 -5.30
CA TRP A 147 -3.27 8.82 -5.96
C TRP A 147 -4.42 8.03 -5.39
N LEU A 148 -5.01 7.16 -6.19
CA LEU A 148 -6.04 6.22 -5.75
C LEU A 148 -5.54 4.79 -5.87
N THR A 149 -5.92 3.94 -4.92
CA THR A 149 -5.54 2.53 -4.94
C THR A 149 -6.77 1.63 -4.87
N GLU A 150 -6.99 0.82 -5.93
CA GLU A 150 -7.98 -0.25 -5.96
C GLU A 150 -7.50 -1.44 -5.13
N ARG A 151 -8.40 -2.07 -4.36
CA ARG A 151 -8.07 -3.23 -3.52
C ARG A 151 -9.24 -4.22 -3.33
N GLY A 152 -10.31 -4.07 -4.09
CA GLY A 152 -11.49 -4.91 -4.04
C GLY A 152 -12.60 -4.41 -3.14
N ASN A 153 -13.74 -5.08 -3.27
CA ASN A 153 -14.97 -4.86 -2.52
C ASN A 153 -15.32 -6.08 -1.68
N CYS A 154 -15.96 -5.86 -0.53
CA CYS A 154 -16.42 -6.90 0.39
C CYS A 154 -17.95 -6.92 0.41
N PHE A 155 -18.51 -8.11 0.33
CA PHE A 155 -19.97 -8.34 0.37
C PHE A 155 -20.40 -9.16 1.60
N GLY A 156 -19.53 -9.33 2.61
CA GLY A 156 -19.86 -9.95 3.90
C GLY A 156 -19.71 -11.48 3.97
N TYR A 157 -19.19 -12.13 2.90
CA TYR A 157 -19.01 -13.60 2.86
C TYR A 157 -17.53 -14.04 2.91
N ASN A 158 -16.70 -13.29 3.61
CA ASN A 158 -15.28 -13.58 3.84
C ASN A 158 -14.42 -13.68 2.56
N ASN A 159 -14.78 -12.92 1.53
CA ASN A 159 -14.05 -12.83 0.28
C ASN A 159 -14.01 -11.39 -0.23
N LEU A 160 -13.07 -11.10 -1.12
CA LEU A 160 -13.01 -9.83 -1.85
C LEU A 160 -13.20 -10.08 -3.33
N VAL A 161 -13.89 -9.14 -3.97
CA VAL A 161 -14.09 -9.14 -5.42
C VAL A 161 -13.54 -7.85 -6.00
N VAL A 162 -12.66 -7.94 -6.98
CA VAL A 162 -12.16 -6.78 -7.70
C VAL A 162 -13.02 -6.58 -8.96
N ASP A 163 -13.72 -5.47 -9.02
CA ASP A 163 -14.26 -4.97 -10.27
C ASP A 163 -13.21 -4.08 -10.92
N PHE A 164 -12.49 -4.61 -11.89
CA PHE A 164 -11.43 -3.86 -12.57
C PHE A 164 -11.93 -2.62 -13.31
N ARG A 165 -13.22 -2.48 -13.56
CA ARG A 165 -13.82 -1.26 -14.12
C ARG A 165 -13.68 -0.05 -13.20
N ASN A 166 -13.47 -0.27 -11.89
CA ASN A 166 -13.12 0.80 -10.96
C ASN A 166 -11.82 1.52 -11.36
N ILE A 167 -10.89 0.86 -12.06
CA ILE A 167 -9.63 1.48 -12.46
C ILE A 167 -9.87 2.61 -13.47
N PRO A 168 -10.52 2.41 -14.63
CA PRO A 168 -10.86 3.53 -15.51
C PRO A 168 -11.79 4.55 -14.86
N ASP A 169 -12.78 4.13 -14.04
CA ASP A 169 -13.65 5.07 -13.30
C ASP A 169 -12.84 6.00 -12.39
N MET A 170 -11.85 5.49 -11.67
CA MET A 170 -10.95 6.29 -10.82
C MET A 170 -9.97 7.14 -11.63
N LYS A 171 -9.58 6.71 -12.84
CA LYS A 171 -8.73 7.51 -13.74
C LYS A 171 -9.43 8.74 -14.29
N GLU A 172 -10.75 8.78 -14.30
CA GLU A 172 -11.52 10.01 -14.58
C GLU A 172 -11.38 11.06 -13.46
N ILE A 173 -10.96 10.64 -12.26
CA ILE A 173 -10.82 11.50 -11.07
C ILE A 173 -9.36 11.96 -10.89
N VAL A 174 -8.42 11.02 -10.97
CA VAL A 174 -6.97 11.28 -10.81
C VAL A 174 -6.18 10.52 -11.86
N PRO A 175 -5.02 11.05 -12.31
CA PRO A 175 -4.22 10.38 -13.34
C PRO A 175 -3.55 9.09 -12.82
N ASN A 176 -3.26 9.00 -11.53
CA ASN A 176 -2.52 7.90 -10.92
C ASN A 176 -3.44 6.95 -10.15
N VAL A 177 -3.70 5.79 -10.74
CA VAL A 177 -4.51 4.71 -10.14
C VAL A 177 -3.67 3.45 -10.00
N ILE A 178 -3.50 3.00 -8.76
CA ILE A 178 -2.67 1.89 -8.36
C ILE A 178 -3.55 0.67 -8.08
N MET A 179 -3.12 -0.51 -8.50
CA MET A 179 -3.73 -1.77 -8.09
C MET A 179 -2.96 -2.35 -6.90
N ASP A 180 -3.64 -2.54 -5.78
CA ASP A 180 -3.13 -3.32 -4.65
C ASP A 180 -3.33 -4.82 -4.93
N CYS A 181 -2.27 -5.46 -5.40
CA CYS A 181 -2.31 -6.86 -5.79
C CYS A 181 -2.25 -7.82 -4.59
N THR A 182 -1.80 -7.32 -3.43
CA THR A 182 -1.68 -8.11 -2.20
C THR A 182 -2.99 -8.19 -1.43
N HIS A 183 -3.59 -7.04 -1.13
CA HIS A 183 -4.80 -7.02 -0.32
C HIS A 183 -6.07 -7.39 -1.10
N SER A 184 -6.03 -7.33 -2.42
CA SER A 184 -7.16 -7.77 -3.27
C SER A 184 -7.41 -9.27 -3.25
N VAL A 185 -6.41 -10.07 -2.85
CA VAL A 185 -6.52 -11.53 -2.76
C VAL A 185 -6.73 -12.04 -1.33
N GLN A 186 -6.98 -11.13 -0.39
CA GLN A 186 -7.33 -11.48 0.99
C GLN A 186 -8.69 -12.17 1.06
N ARG A 187 -8.80 -13.07 2.05
CA ARG A 187 -10.07 -13.62 2.53
C ARG A 187 -10.28 -13.18 3.99
N PRO A 188 -10.94 -12.04 4.19
CA PRO A 188 -11.10 -11.46 5.53
C PRO A 188 -11.82 -12.43 6.47
N SER A 189 -11.23 -12.67 7.66
CA SER A 189 -11.78 -13.53 8.71
C SER A 189 -12.11 -14.99 8.32
N ALA A 190 -11.62 -15.48 7.17
CA ALA A 190 -11.92 -16.83 6.70
C ALA A 190 -11.12 -17.95 7.44
N GLY A 191 -10.15 -17.60 8.29
CA GLY A 191 -9.34 -18.53 9.07
C GLY A 191 -9.52 -18.32 10.58
N ASP A 192 -10.65 -18.74 11.15
CA ASP A 192 -10.96 -18.60 12.59
C ASP A 192 -10.70 -17.18 13.12
N GLY A 193 -11.28 -16.17 12.45
CA GLY A 193 -11.08 -14.76 12.79
C GLY A 193 -9.75 -14.17 12.34
N LYS A 194 -8.91 -14.92 11.64
CA LYS A 194 -7.70 -14.41 10.99
C LYS A 194 -7.96 -14.20 9.51
N THR A 195 -7.38 -13.14 8.95
CA THR A 195 -7.34 -12.95 7.51
C THR A 195 -6.39 -13.96 6.89
N VAL A 196 -6.90 -14.73 5.94
CA VAL A 196 -6.11 -15.59 5.05
C VAL A 196 -6.16 -15.04 3.63
N GLY A 197 -5.58 -15.72 2.65
CA GLY A 197 -5.64 -15.29 1.26
C GLY A 197 -4.86 -16.20 0.32
N ASP A 198 -4.92 -15.84 -0.96
CA ASP A 198 -4.46 -16.66 -2.07
C ASP A 198 -3.34 -15.94 -2.84
N ARG A 199 -2.11 -15.86 -2.28
CA ARG A 199 -0.95 -15.21 -2.94
C ARG A 199 -0.71 -15.65 -4.38
N LYS A 200 -1.10 -16.88 -4.73
CA LYS A 200 -0.97 -17.41 -6.09
C LYS A 200 -1.67 -16.56 -7.16
N PHE A 201 -2.66 -15.76 -6.77
CA PHE A 201 -3.39 -14.89 -7.69
C PHE A 201 -2.77 -13.49 -7.83
N VAL A 202 -1.78 -13.12 -7.01
CA VAL A 202 -1.13 -11.79 -7.08
C VAL A 202 -0.66 -11.45 -8.51
N PRO A 203 0.06 -12.33 -9.24
CA PRO A 203 0.47 -12.03 -10.61
C PRO A 203 -0.71 -11.84 -11.57
N ALA A 204 -1.75 -12.65 -11.44
CA ALA A 204 -2.94 -12.56 -12.30
C ALA A 204 -3.70 -11.25 -12.07
N MET A 205 -3.82 -10.80 -10.79
CA MET A 205 -4.44 -9.53 -10.45
C MET A 205 -3.67 -8.34 -11.03
N ALA A 206 -2.34 -8.38 -10.97
CA ALA A 206 -1.49 -7.34 -11.55
C ALA A 206 -1.65 -7.24 -13.08
N LYS A 207 -1.63 -8.39 -13.78
CA LYS A 207 -1.83 -8.44 -15.24
C LYS A 207 -3.23 -7.99 -15.66
N ALA A 208 -4.26 -8.40 -14.92
CA ALA A 208 -5.62 -7.93 -15.17
C ALA A 208 -5.72 -6.39 -14.99
N ALA A 209 -5.14 -5.87 -13.93
CA ALA A 209 -5.10 -4.42 -13.70
C ALA A 209 -4.35 -3.65 -14.81
N LYS A 210 -3.25 -4.21 -15.34
CA LYS A 210 -2.53 -3.67 -16.52
C LYS A 210 -3.47 -3.58 -17.71
N ALA A 211 -4.25 -4.61 -17.98
CA ALA A 211 -5.21 -4.63 -19.09
C ALA A 211 -6.32 -3.58 -18.94
N PHE A 212 -6.70 -3.22 -17.70
CA PHE A 212 -7.66 -2.14 -17.41
C PHE A 212 -6.99 -0.76 -17.26
N GLY A 213 -5.70 -0.65 -17.52
CA GLY A 213 -4.97 0.62 -17.58
C GLY A 213 -4.56 1.19 -16.22
N ALA A 214 -4.32 0.35 -15.21
CA ALA A 214 -3.67 0.77 -13.97
C ALA A 214 -2.33 1.45 -14.28
N THR A 215 -2.04 2.52 -13.55
CA THR A 215 -0.77 3.28 -13.73
C THR A 215 0.29 2.87 -12.72
N GLY A 216 -0.05 2.01 -11.77
CA GLY A 216 0.89 1.49 -10.79
C GLY A 216 0.39 0.25 -10.08
N TYR A 217 1.29 -0.36 -9.32
CA TYR A 217 1.07 -1.63 -8.64
C TYR A 217 1.67 -1.59 -7.24
N PHE A 218 0.93 -2.17 -6.29
CA PHE A 218 1.33 -2.28 -4.89
C PHE A 218 1.51 -3.75 -4.54
N PHE A 219 2.67 -4.08 -3.96
CA PHE A 219 3.03 -5.43 -3.53
C PHE A 219 3.57 -5.42 -2.11
N GLU A 220 3.00 -6.20 -1.22
CA GLU A 220 3.69 -6.57 0.01
C GLU A 220 4.57 -7.79 -0.28
N VAL A 221 5.84 -7.70 0.12
CA VAL A 221 6.86 -8.71 -0.17
C VAL A 221 7.59 -9.13 1.09
N HIS A 222 8.07 -10.38 1.13
CA HIS A 222 8.86 -10.88 2.26
C HIS A 222 9.83 -11.97 1.77
N PRO A 223 11.08 -12.01 2.27
CA PRO A 223 12.04 -13.07 1.89
C PRO A 223 11.60 -14.47 2.33
N ALA A 224 10.84 -14.56 3.43
CA ALA A 224 10.29 -15.80 3.98
C ALA A 224 8.82 -15.56 4.39
N THR A 225 7.92 -15.56 3.43
CA THR A 225 6.52 -15.11 3.61
C THR A 225 5.78 -15.79 4.76
N ASP A 226 6.06 -17.07 5.03
CA ASP A 226 5.40 -17.83 6.10
C ASP A 226 5.86 -17.43 7.51
N GLN A 227 6.95 -16.66 7.63
CA GLN A 227 7.45 -16.10 8.88
C GLN A 227 6.94 -14.68 9.14
N GLY A 228 6.27 -14.07 8.16
CA GLY A 228 5.74 -12.70 8.27
C GLY A 228 4.74 -12.56 9.42
N LYS A 229 4.90 -11.49 10.21
CA LYS A 229 4.03 -11.20 11.37
C LYS A 229 2.69 -10.58 11.00
N SER A 230 2.52 -10.22 9.73
CA SER A 230 1.27 -9.67 9.17
C SER A 230 1.11 -10.12 7.72
N ASP A 231 -0.13 -10.39 7.32
CA ASP A 231 -0.55 -10.74 5.95
C ASP A 231 0.28 -11.83 5.25
N ALA A 232 0.88 -12.72 6.04
CA ALA A 232 1.76 -13.80 5.60
C ALA A 232 1.20 -14.61 4.42
N ALA A 233 -0.12 -14.86 4.41
CA ALA A 233 -0.79 -15.62 3.36
C ALA A 233 -0.90 -14.90 2.00
N ASN A 234 -0.75 -13.57 2.00
CA ASN A 234 -0.97 -12.73 0.81
C ASN A 234 0.30 -12.14 0.23
N MET A 235 1.36 -12.00 1.05
CA MET A 235 2.62 -11.42 0.60
C MET A 235 3.25 -12.24 -0.52
N LEU A 236 3.78 -11.56 -1.53
CA LEU A 236 4.58 -12.16 -2.59
C LEU A 236 5.99 -12.50 -2.05
N GLU A 237 6.53 -13.63 -2.45
CA GLU A 237 7.94 -13.95 -2.17
C GLU A 237 8.85 -12.90 -2.85
N LEU A 238 9.80 -12.34 -2.09
CA LEU A 238 10.67 -11.26 -2.56
C LEU A 238 11.42 -11.61 -3.85
N ASN A 239 11.86 -12.85 -3.99
CA ASN A 239 12.56 -13.35 -5.17
C ASN A 239 11.68 -13.46 -6.44
N LYS A 240 10.36 -13.31 -6.32
CA LYS A 240 9.44 -13.31 -7.47
C LYS A 240 9.07 -11.89 -7.94
N LEU A 241 9.46 -10.86 -7.19
CA LEU A 241 9.07 -9.49 -7.48
C LEU A 241 9.65 -9.01 -8.81
N GLU A 242 10.93 -9.28 -9.08
CA GLU A 242 11.63 -8.85 -10.30
C GLU A 242 10.91 -9.34 -11.55
N SER A 243 10.69 -10.64 -11.67
CA SER A 243 10.02 -11.20 -12.85
C SER A 243 8.61 -10.67 -13.05
N LEU A 244 7.89 -10.42 -11.94
CA LEU A 244 6.55 -9.83 -12.04
C LEU A 244 6.61 -8.39 -12.53
N ILE A 245 7.57 -7.58 -12.07
CA ILE A 245 7.76 -6.21 -12.57
C ILE A 245 8.13 -6.21 -14.05
N GLU A 246 9.03 -7.09 -14.52
CA GLU A 246 9.38 -7.24 -15.94
C GLU A 246 8.14 -7.49 -16.81
N GLU A 247 7.20 -8.33 -16.35
CA GLU A 247 5.95 -8.61 -17.08
C GLU A 247 4.98 -7.41 -17.09
N LEU A 248 5.14 -6.47 -16.16
CA LEU A 248 4.27 -5.31 -16.03
C LEU A 248 4.82 -4.07 -16.75
N LEU A 249 6.10 -4.02 -17.05
CA LEU A 249 6.71 -2.98 -17.89
C LEU A 249 6.29 -3.13 -19.35
#